data_057ca8995190e75ed680fdbc43f3132c
#
_entry.id   057ca8995190e75ed680fdbc43f3132c
#
_cell.length_a   1.000
_cell.length_b   1.000
_cell.length_c   1.000
_cell.angle_alpha   90.00
_cell.angle_beta   90.00
_cell.angle_gamma   90.00
#
_symmetry.space_group_name_H-M   'P 1'
#
loop_
_entity.id
_entity.type
_entity.pdbx_description
1 polymer ?
#
loop_
_entity_poly.entity_id
_entity_poly.type
_entity_poly.pdbx_seq_one_letter_code
_entity_poly.pdbx_strand_id
1 'polypeptide(L)'
;MKTSKKIYLISPRGFCAGVTRAIEIVELAIKKYGPPVYVNHEIVHNKYVIDELSDKGAVFLDNINDAPPDRPFIFSAHGVSKDVELHANKKNKIVINATCPLVTKVHVQAMKFFELGYRIILIGHKNHPEVIGTMGQLPSGSIELVETVSDVMKLSINDDDNFAYLTDTTLSLDDTKKVIEALKVRLPKIISSPKEDICYATSNRQKAIKEYAQMCDAFIVVGSSNSSNSNRLVEVAKNAGCENSILLENEVNLNVKDYELMTSIGISSGASVPDILVKKVINKFAEFYQVTIEELSLGNENVTFKLPKELRVG
;
A
#
# COMPACT_ATOMS: atom_id res chain seq x y z
N MET A 1 37.61 -13.33 14.26
CA MET A 1 36.44 -12.78 14.99
C MET A 1 35.49 -12.20 13.96
N LYS A 2 34.17 -12.34 14.14
CA LYS A 2 33.20 -11.67 13.26
C LYS A 2 33.25 -10.16 13.50
N THR A 3 33.19 -9.36 12.44
CA THR A 3 33.07 -7.89 12.53
C THR A 3 31.72 -7.52 13.14
N SER A 4 31.68 -6.49 13.99
CA SER A 4 30.45 -6.04 14.63
C SER A 4 29.63 -5.16 13.67
N LYS A 5 28.30 -5.34 13.68
CA LYS A 5 27.33 -4.52 12.94
C LYS A 5 26.20 -4.10 13.87
N LYS A 6 25.80 -2.84 13.79
CA LYS A 6 24.62 -2.33 14.50
C LYS A 6 23.43 -2.28 13.54
N ILE A 7 22.36 -2.98 13.88
CA ILE A 7 21.10 -2.92 13.14
C ILE A 7 20.14 -2.01 13.89
N TYR A 8 19.70 -0.92 13.24
CA TYR A 8 18.60 -0.10 13.67
C TYR A 8 17.31 -0.64 13.06
N LEU A 9 16.45 -1.18 13.90
CA LEU A 9 15.18 -1.78 13.49
C LEU A 9 14.07 -0.73 13.64
N ILE A 10 13.66 -0.12 12.51
CA ILE A 10 12.79 1.05 12.50
C ILE A 10 11.31 0.64 12.48
N SER A 11 10.53 1.24 13.38
CA SER A 11 9.07 1.05 13.55
C SER A 11 8.32 2.38 13.47
N PRO A 12 7.02 2.38 13.02
CA PRO A 12 6.22 1.21 12.67
C PRO A 12 6.68 0.55 11.37
N ARG A 13 6.57 -0.77 11.32
CA ARG A 13 6.87 -1.63 10.17
C ARG A 13 5.90 -2.81 10.11
N GLY A 14 5.97 -3.62 9.06
CA GLY A 14 5.15 -4.82 8.93
C GLY A 14 3.67 -4.53 8.63
N PHE A 15 2.83 -5.53 8.80
CA PHE A 15 1.42 -5.45 8.43
C PHE A 15 0.68 -4.28 9.05
N CYS A 16 -0.02 -3.50 8.22
CA CYS A 16 -0.99 -2.53 8.68
C CYS A 16 -2.36 -3.21 8.91
N ALA A 17 -3.28 -2.51 9.59
CA ALA A 17 -4.61 -3.04 9.88
C ALA A 17 -5.41 -3.40 8.61
N GLY A 18 -5.21 -2.68 7.50
CA GLY A 18 -5.85 -2.99 6.21
C GLY A 18 -5.38 -4.32 5.64
N VAL A 19 -4.08 -4.56 5.66
CA VAL A 19 -3.43 -5.80 5.21
C VAL A 19 -3.82 -6.98 6.11
N THR A 20 -3.70 -6.84 7.42
CA THR A 20 -4.11 -7.88 8.37
C THR A 20 -5.55 -8.30 8.14
N ARG A 21 -6.47 -7.33 8.01
CA ARG A 21 -7.88 -7.61 7.72
C ARG A 21 -8.07 -8.34 6.40
N ALA A 22 -7.36 -7.94 5.34
CA ALA A 22 -7.53 -8.56 4.01
C ALA A 22 -7.06 -10.02 4.00
N ILE A 23 -5.93 -10.32 4.64
CA ILE A 23 -5.42 -11.70 4.81
C ILE A 23 -6.41 -12.53 5.62
N GLU A 24 -6.86 -12.03 6.76
CA GLU A 24 -7.84 -12.70 7.63
C GLU A 24 -9.16 -13.01 6.90
N ILE A 25 -9.62 -12.13 6.03
CA ILE A 25 -10.80 -12.35 5.20
C ILE A 25 -10.62 -13.57 4.29
N VAL A 26 -9.47 -13.71 3.63
CA VAL A 26 -9.20 -14.85 2.75
C VAL A 26 -9.14 -16.14 3.56
N GLU A 27 -8.42 -16.16 4.68
CA GLU A 27 -8.32 -17.33 5.57
C GLU A 27 -9.67 -17.76 6.12
N LEU A 28 -10.49 -16.81 6.58
CA LEU A 28 -11.84 -17.10 7.08
C LEU A 28 -12.77 -17.57 5.96
N ALA A 29 -12.63 -17.06 4.74
CA ALA A 29 -13.40 -17.53 3.58
C ALA A 29 -13.03 -18.98 3.24
N ILE A 30 -11.73 -19.32 3.23
CA ILE A 30 -11.26 -20.71 3.04
C ILE A 30 -11.84 -21.61 4.13
N LYS A 31 -11.78 -21.19 5.40
CA LYS A 31 -12.34 -21.97 6.52
C LYS A 31 -13.83 -22.16 6.43
N LYS A 32 -14.59 -21.13 6.00
CA LYS A 32 -16.05 -21.17 5.96
C LYS A 32 -16.61 -21.92 4.76
N TYR A 33 -16.03 -21.73 3.58
CA TYR A 33 -16.58 -22.23 2.32
C TYR A 33 -15.79 -23.38 1.72
N GLY A 34 -14.65 -23.74 2.31
CA GLY A 34 -13.68 -24.71 1.77
C GLY A 34 -12.92 -24.15 0.55
N PRO A 35 -11.72 -24.68 0.26
CA PRO A 35 -10.97 -24.33 -0.95
C PRO A 35 -11.65 -24.89 -2.22
N PRO A 36 -11.41 -24.29 -3.42
CA PRO A 36 -10.72 -23.01 -3.60
C PRO A 36 -11.61 -21.80 -3.31
N VAL A 37 -11.01 -20.68 -2.86
CA VAL A 37 -11.61 -19.36 -2.89
C VAL A 37 -10.86 -18.49 -3.89
N TYR A 38 -11.58 -17.66 -4.62
CA TYR A 38 -11.01 -16.86 -5.71
C TYR A 38 -10.82 -15.42 -5.25
N VAL A 39 -9.69 -14.82 -5.60
CA VAL A 39 -9.31 -13.47 -5.18
C VAL A 39 -8.99 -12.64 -6.42
N ASN A 40 -9.55 -11.44 -6.50
CA ASN A 40 -9.28 -10.50 -7.59
C ASN A 40 -7.89 -9.89 -7.44
N HIS A 41 -7.01 -10.13 -8.41
CA HIS A 41 -5.60 -9.77 -8.35
C HIS A 41 -4.92 -10.30 -7.07
N GLU A 42 -3.76 -9.77 -6.73
CA GLU A 42 -3.11 -10.03 -5.45
C GLU A 42 -3.93 -9.42 -4.31
N ILE A 43 -4.17 -10.15 -3.22
CA ILE A 43 -4.89 -9.62 -2.06
C ILE A 43 -4.17 -8.40 -1.48
N VAL A 44 -2.84 -8.45 -1.47
CA VAL A 44 -1.88 -7.38 -1.13
C VAL A 44 -0.59 -7.59 -1.93
N HIS A 45 0.20 -6.54 -2.15
CA HIS A 45 1.45 -6.63 -2.90
C HIS A 45 2.58 -7.25 -2.06
N ASN A 46 2.55 -8.57 -1.89
CA ASN A 46 3.61 -9.33 -1.26
C ASN A 46 3.56 -10.80 -1.68
N LYS A 47 4.59 -11.24 -2.43
CA LYS A 47 4.67 -12.60 -2.97
C LYS A 47 4.60 -13.68 -1.88
N TYR A 48 5.29 -13.49 -0.75
CA TYR A 48 5.26 -14.45 0.34
C TYR A 48 3.84 -14.68 0.87
N VAL A 49 3.06 -13.60 1.03
CA VAL A 49 1.66 -13.69 1.46
C VAL A 49 0.79 -14.40 0.41
N ILE A 50 1.01 -14.09 -0.87
CA ILE A 50 0.30 -14.73 -1.98
C ILE A 50 0.57 -16.23 -2.01
N ASP A 51 1.84 -16.63 -1.92
CA ASP A 51 2.25 -18.03 -1.92
C ASP A 51 1.64 -18.76 -0.70
N GLU A 52 1.71 -18.18 0.50
CA GLU A 52 1.13 -18.76 1.73
C GLU A 52 -0.39 -18.96 1.64
N LEU A 53 -1.10 -17.99 1.08
CA LEU A 53 -2.55 -18.11 0.90
C LEU A 53 -2.93 -19.09 -0.23
N SER A 54 -2.10 -19.19 -1.28
CA SER A 54 -2.28 -20.16 -2.35
C SER A 54 -2.14 -21.57 -1.83
N ASP A 55 -1.15 -21.85 -0.97
CA ASP A 55 -0.96 -23.13 -0.31
C ASP A 55 -2.16 -23.53 0.58
N LYS A 56 -2.87 -22.54 1.13
CA LYS A 56 -4.11 -22.73 1.89
C LYS A 56 -5.35 -22.92 1.01
N GLY A 57 -5.25 -22.67 -0.31
CA GLY A 57 -6.33 -22.87 -1.27
C GLY A 57 -6.99 -21.59 -1.81
N ALA A 58 -6.32 -20.44 -1.72
CA ALA A 58 -6.70 -19.25 -2.46
C ALA A 58 -6.21 -19.34 -3.92
N VAL A 59 -7.00 -18.85 -4.86
CA VAL A 59 -6.66 -18.75 -6.29
C VAL A 59 -6.77 -17.29 -6.70
N PHE A 60 -5.66 -16.71 -7.12
CA PHE A 60 -5.58 -15.31 -7.54
C PHE A 60 -5.82 -15.20 -9.05
N LEU A 61 -6.74 -14.32 -9.45
CA LEU A 61 -7.19 -14.16 -10.84
C LEU A 61 -7.22 -12.68 -11.23
N ASP A 62 -6.73 -12.39 -12.42
CA ASP A 62 -6.84 -11.04 -13.00
C ASP A 62 -8.21 -10.80 -13.64
N ASN A 63 -8.85 -11.84 -14.12
CA ASN A 63 -10.16 -11.77 -14.76
C ASN A 63 -11.21 -12.53 -13.95
N ILE A 64 -12.23 -11.83 -13.49
CA ILE A 64 -13.35 -12.43 -12.75
C ILE A 64 -14.07 -13.53 -13.55
N ASN A 65 -14.02 -13.49 -14.89
CA ASN A 65 -14.66 -14.49 -15.72
C ASN A 65 -14.07 -15.90 -15.56
N ASP A 66 -12.84 -15.99 -15.04
CA ASP A 66 -12.18 -17.27 -14.80
C ASP A 66 -12.61 -17.92 -13.48
N ALA A 67 -13.28 -17.16 -12.59
CA ALA A 67 -13.82 -17.71 -11.35
C ALA A 67 -15.15 -18.47 -11.60
N PRO A 68 -15.33 -19.67 -11.03
CA PRO A 68 -16.63 -20.37 -11.05
C PRO A 68 -17.70 -19.59 -10.28
N PRO A 69 -18.97 -19.56 -10.77
CA PRO A 69 -20.02 -18.71 -10.18
C PRO A 69 -20.55 -19.21 -8.83
N ASP A 70 -20.29 -20.45 -8.47
CA ASP A 70 -20.70 -21.10 -7.22
C ASP A 70 -19.65 -21.03 -6.10
N ARG A 71 -18.50 -20.44 -6.39
CA ARG A 71 -17.39 -20.29 -5.43
C ARG A 71 -17.27 -18.86 -4.93
N PRO A 72 -16.72 -18.64 -3.71
CA PRO A 72 -16.46 -17.32 -3.19
C PRO A 72 -15.49 -16.52 -4.07
N PHE A 73 -15.83 -15.26 -4.32
CA PHE A 73 -14.97 -14.29 -5.00
C PHE A 73 -14.69 -13.10 -4.09
N ILE A 74 -13.42 -12.78 -3.89
CA ILE A 74 -12.96 -11.79 -2.91
C ILE A 74 -12.31 -10.62 -3.65
N PHE A 75 -12.76 -9.40 -3.40
CA PHE A 75 -12.06 -8.19 -3.88
C PHE A 75 -10.83 -7.94 -3.02
N SER A 76 -9.70 -7.57 -3.66
CA SER A 76 -8.45 -7.29 -2.95
C SER A 76 -8.52 -6.05 -2.05
N ALA A 77 -7.48 -5.85 -1.23
CA ALA A 77 -7.37 -4.68 -0.35
C ALA A 77 -7.35 -3.35 -1.12
N HIS A 78 -6.93 -3.36 -2.38
CA HIS A 78 -6.82 -2.19 -3.24
C HIS A 78 -8.15 -1.64 -3.75
N GLY A 79 -9.23 -2.42 -3.61
CA GLY A 79 -10.53 -2.09 -4.16
C GLY A 79 -10.66 -2.41 -5.65
N VAL A 80 -11.87 -2.24 -6.16
CA VAL A 80 -12.22 -2.52 -7.56
C VAL A 80 -13.10 -1.40 -8.11
N SER A 81 -13.20 -1.29 -9.43
CA SER A 81 -14.14 -0.40 -10.09
C SER A 81 -15.59 -0.83 -9.86
N LYS A 82 -16.52 0.10 -10.04
CA LYS A 82 -17.97 -0.18 -9.92
C LYS A 82 -18.44 -1.24 -10.91
N ASP A 83 -17.87 -1.25 -12.10
CA ASP A 83 -18.20 -2.25 -13.13
C ASP A 83 -17.78 -3.66 -12.72
N VAL A 84 -16.58 -3.82 -12.13
CA VAL A 84 -16.12 -5.10 -11.59
C VAL A 84 -17.02 -5.56 -10.45
N GLU A 85 -17.40 -4.66 -9.54
CA GLU A 85 -18.32 -4.96 -8.44
C GLU A 85 -19.68 -5.44 -8.96
N LEU A 86 -20.28 -4.72 -9.91
CA LEU A 86 -21.56 -5.07 -10.50
C LEU A 86 -21.49 -6.41 -11.26
N HIS A 87 -20.42 -6.65 -12.00
CA HIS A 87 -20.21 -7.89 -12.73
C HIS A 87 -20.06 -9.08 -11.76
N ALA A 88 -19.26 -8.91 -10.71
CA ALA A 88 -19.09 -9.91 -9.67
C ALA A 88 -20.40 -10.30 -9.01
N ASN A 89 -21.20 -9.33 -8.61
CA ASN A 89 -22.50 -9.56 -7.96
C ASN A 89 -23.54 -10.22 -8.86
N LYS A 90 -23.44 -10.03 -10.19
CA LYS A 90 -24.31 -10.74 -11.16
C LYS A 90 -23.87 -12.18 -11.39
N LYS A 91 -22.56 -12.44 -11.41
CA LYS A 91 -21.99 -13.74 -11.75
C LYS A 91 -21.90 -14.68 -10.56
N ASN A 92 -21.39 -14.20 -9.43
CA ASN A 92 -21.06 -15.00 -8.26
C ASN A 92 -22.13 -14.89 -7.18
N LYS A 93 -22.47 -16.02 -6.57
CA LYS A 93 -23.42 -16.08 -5.44
C LYS A 93 -22.84 -15.52 -4.15
N ILE A 94 -21.52 -15.60 -3.99
CA ILE A 94 -20.80 -15.21 -2.79
C ILE A 94 -19.68 -14.24 -3.19
N VAL A 95 -19.91 -12.96 -2.93
CA VAL A 95 -18.91 -11.89 -3.14
C VAL A 95 -18.53 -11.31 -1.79
N ILE A 96 -17.24 -11.28 -1.50
CA ILE A 96 -16.69 -10.78 -0.23
C ILE A 96 -15.78 -9.60 -0.52
N ASN A 97 -16.02 -8.48 0.14
CA ASN A 97 -15.25 -7.27 -0.09
C ASN A 97 -14.14 -7.11 0.97
N ALA A 98 -12.86 -7.33 0.57
CA ALA A 98 -11.70 -7.11 1.41
C ALA A 98 -11.05 -5.73 1.21
N THR A 99 -11.64 -4.84 0.39
CA THR A 99 -11.14 -3.48 0.20
C THR A 99 -10.84 -2.81 1.55
N CYS A 100 -9.66 -2.21 1.65
CA CYS A 100 -9.28 -1.48 2.85
C CYS A 100 -10.29 -0.36 3.14
N PRO A 101 -10.77 -0.18 4.38
CA PRO A 101 -11.69 0.89 4.73
C PRO A 101 -11.17 2.30 4.38
N LEU A 102 -9.85 2.49 4.36
CA LEU A 102 -9.24 3.78 3.98
C LEU A 102 -9.29 4.00 2.46
N VAL A 103 -9.20 2.96 1.64
CA VAL A 103 -9.45 3.02 0.20
C VAL A 103 -10.94 3.26 -0.06
N THR A 104 -11.82 2.54 0.64
CA THR A 104 -13.28 2.77 0.55
C THR A 104 -13.64 4.22 0.88
N LYS A 105 -12.96 4.85 1.85
CA LYS A 105 -13.14 6.27 2.17
C LYS A 105 -12.89 7.15 0.94
N VAL A 106 -11.82 6.90 0.17
CA VAL A 106 -11.49 7.66 -1.04
C VAL A 106 -12.56 7.45 -2.11
N HIS A 107 -13.02 6.21 -2.34
CA HIS A 107 -14.11 5.89 -3.27
C HIS A 107 -15.39 6.66 -2.93
N VAL A 108 -15.82 6.63 -1.66
CA VAL A 108 -17.02 7.34 -1.18
C VAL A 108 -16.87 8.86 -1.36
N GLN A 109 -15.69 9.39 -1.09
CA GLN A 109 -15.44 10.81 -1.25
C GLN A 109 -15.44 11.25 -2.73
N ALA A 110 -14.93 10.40 -3.63
CA ALA A 110 -15.00 10.63 -5.08
C ALA A 110 -16.47 10.72 -5.54
N MET A 111 -17.30 9.74 -5.15
CA MET A 111 -18.73 9.75 -5.48
C MET A 111 -19.43 11.00 -4.94
N LYS A 112 -19.15 11.38 -3.67
CA LYS A 112 -19.72 12.57 -3.07
C LYS A 112 -19.35 13.87 -3.78
N PHE A 113 -18.09 14.05 -4.17
CA PHE A 113 -17.66 15.22 -4.92
C PHE A 113 -18.33 15.27 -6.31
N PHE A 114 -18.46 14.13 -6.97
CA PHE A 114 -19.15 14.03 -8.24
C PHE A 114 -20.64 14.42 -8.13
N GLU A 115 -21.34 13.90 -7.12
CA GLU A 115 -22.76 14.25 -6.84
C GLU A 115 -22.95 15.76 -6.56
N LEU A 116 -21.95 16.41 -5.98
CA LEU A 116 -21.93 17.85 -5.73
C LEU A 116 -21.52 18.69 -6.96
N GLY A 117 -21.28 18.06 -8.11
CA GLY A 117 -20.91 18.73 -9.36
C GLY A 117 -19.45 19.17 -9.46
N TYR A 118 -18.54 18.62 -8.64
CA TYR A 118 -17.12 18.92 -8.77
C TYR A 118 -16.45 18.09 -9.86
N ARG A 119 -15.54 18.70 -10.60
CA ARG A 119 -14.52 17.99 -11.39
C ARG A 119 -13.45 17.47 -10.42
N ILE A 120 -13.10 16.19 -10.56
CA ILE A 120 -12.23 15.52 -9.58
C ILE A 120 -10.86 15.33 -10.19
N ILE A 121 -9.84 15.72 -9.42
CA ILE A 121 -8.43 15.46 -9.71
C ILE A 121 -7.95 14.40 -8.72
N LEU A 122 -7.48 13.26 -9.24
CA LEU A 122 -6.86 12.21 -8.44
C LEU A 122 -5.34 12.31 -8.55
N ILE A 123 -4.67 12.51 -7.43
CA ILE A 123 -3.21 12.40 -7.36
C ILE A 123 -2.87 10.95 -7.10
N GLY A 124 -2.14 10.30 -8.03
CA GLY A 124 -1.83 8.86 -7.93
C GLY A 124 -0.98 8.37 -9.08
N HIS A 125 -0.53 7.13 -9.02
CA HIS A 125 0.28 6.52 -10.09
C HIS A 125 -0.60 5.79 -11.09
N LYS A 126 -0.42 6.12 -12.36
CA LYS A 126 -1.07 5.43 -13.48
C LYS A 126 -0.84 3.92 -13.36
N ASN A 127 -1.89 3.14 -13.63
CA ASN A 127 -1.91 1.68 -13.55
C ASN A 127 -1.85 1.08 -12.13
N HIS A 128 -1.77 1.88 -11.08
CA HIS A 128 -1.89 1.34 -9.72
C HIS A 128 -3.33 0.84 -9.46
N PRO A 129 -3.53 -0.35 -8.87
CA PRO A 129 -4.87 -0.92 -8.64
C PRO A 129 -5.83 0.00 -7.86
N GLU A 130 -5.36 0.71 -6.84
CA GLU A 130 -6.20 1.69 -6.10
C GLU A 130 -6.64 2.84 -6.99
N VAL A 131 -5.77 3.35 -7.87
CA VAL A 131 -6.07 4.43 -8.80
C VAL A 131 -7.12 3.96 -9.81
N ILE A 132 -6.94 2.77 -10.39
CA ILE A 132 -7.91 2.15 -11.31
C ILE A 132 -9.26 1.96 -10.60
N GLY A 133 -9.24 1.42 -9.37
CA GLY A 133 -10.42 1.23 -8.54
C GLY A 133 -11.18 2.52 -8.24
N THR A 134 -10.44 3.57 -7.86
CA THR A 134 -11.02 4.90 -7.55
C THR A 134 -11.58 5.58 -8.79
N MET A 135 -10.83 5.62 -9.90
CA MET A 135 -11.29 6.19 -11.15
C MET A 135 -12.53 5.46 -11.67
N GLY A 136 -12.59 4.15 -11.50
CA GLY A 136 -13.70 3.30 -11.90
C GLY A 136 -14.94 3.35 -10.98
N GLN A 137 -14.96 4.19 -9.93
CA GLN A 137 -16.19 4.45 -9.16
C GLN A 137 -17.17 5.35 -9.90
N LEU A 138 -16.71 6.13 -10.87
CA LEU A 138 -17.47 7.14 -11.59
C LEU A 138 -17.45 6.87 -13.10
N PRO A 139 -18.36 7.48 -13.87
CA PRO A 139 -18.32 7.40 -15.32
C PRO A 139 -16.97 7.83 -15.89
N SER A 140 -16.55 7.21 -16.98
CA SER A 140 -15.28 7.53 -17.63
C SER A 140 -15.17 9.03 -17.93
N GLY A 141 -14.01 9.62 -17.63
CA GLY A 141 -13.74 11.05 -17.80
C GLY A 141 -14.18 11.95 -16.64
N SER A 142 -14.81 11.41 -15.58
CA SER A 142 -15.22 12.20 -14.40
C SER A 142 -14.04 12.51 -13.46
N ILE A 143 -12.94 11.77 -13.54
CA ILE A 143 -11.74 11.96 -12.73
C ILE A 143 -10.55 12.15 -13.65
N GLU A 144 -9.80 13.22 -13.43
CA GLU A 144 -8.51 13.47 -14.08
C GLU A 144 -7.37 13.01 -13.19
N LEU A 145 -6.46 12.20 -13.74
CA LEU A 145 -5.28 11.70 -13.01
C LEU A 145 -4.11 12.66 -13.20
N VAL A 146 -3.44 12.99 -12.10
CA VAL A 146 -2.16 13.72 -12.11
C VAL A 146 -1.15 12.96 -11.25
N GLU A 147 0.08 12.83 -11.77
CA GLU A 147 1.18 12.19 -11.05
C GLU A 147 2.23 13.22 -10.58
N THR A 148 2.39 14.28 -11.37
CA THR A 148 3.47 15.25 -11.21
C THR A 148 2.97 16.68 -11.27
N VAL A 149 3.80 17.64 -10.82
CA VAL A 149 3.55 19.07 -11.01
C VAL A 149 3.40 19.42 -12.50
N SER A 150 4.12 18.75 -13.41
CA SER A 150 3.99 18.94 -14.85
C SER A 150 2.60 18.58 -15.36
N ASP A 151 1.96 17.56 -14.80
CA ASP A 151 0.60 17.16 -15.21
C ASP A 151 -0.42 18.18 -14.73
N VAL A 152 -0.23 18.75 -13.54
CA VAL A 152 -1.06 19.85 -13.04
C VAL A 152 -1.05 21.02 -14.06
N MET A 153 0.09 21.35 -14.65
CA MET A 153 0.20 22.44 -15.62
C MET A 153 -0.52 22.17 -16.95
N LYS A 154 -0.81 20.90 -17.27
CA LYS A 154 -1.52 20.49 -18.50
C LYS A 154 -3.04 20.35 -18.32
N LEU A 155 -3.57 20.48 -17.10
CA LEU A 155 -5.01 20.38 -16.84
C LEU A 155 -5.79 21.42 -17.67
N SER A 156 -6.87 20.98 -18.29
CA SER A 156 -7.83 21.87 -18.94
C SER A 156 -8.75 22.47 -17.89
N ILE A 157 -8.73 23.79 -17.75
CA ILE A 157 -9.49 24.52 -16.74
C ILE A 157 -10.47 25.43 -17.45
N ASN A 158 -11.75 25.37 -17.04
CA ASN A 158 -12.74 26.39 -17.35
C ASN A 158 -13.02 27.21 -16.08
N ASP A 159 -13.22 28.52 -16.24
CA ASP A 159 -13.38 29.43 -15.09
C ASP A 159 -14.61 29.12 -14.22
N ASP A 160 -15.62 28.49 -14.79
CA ASP A 160 -16.88 28.10 -14.13
C ASP A 160 -16.80 26.73 -13.41
N ASP A 161 -15.73 25.97 -13.58
CA ASP A 161 -15.59 24.64 -12.99
C ASP A 161 -15.22 24.71 -11.51
N ASN A 162 -15.92 23.94 -10.70
CA ASN A 162 -15.54 23.67 -9.32
C ASN A 162 -14.67 22.41 -9.26
N PHE A 163 -13.50 22.49 -8.62
CA PHE A 163 -12.56 21.39 -8.54
C PHE A 163 -12.43 20.85 -7.13
N ALA A 164 -12.30 19.52 -7.03
CA ALA A 164 -11.90 18.84 -5.82
C ALA A 164 -10.72 17.91 -6.12
N TYR A 165 -9.80 17.71 -5.17
CA TYR A 165 -8.76 16.69 -5.31
C TYR A 165 -8.86 15.62 -4.27
N LEU A 166 -8.40 14.43 -4.65
CA LEU A 166 -8.19 13.24 -3.83
C LEU A 166 -6.77 12.72 -4.05
N THR A 167 -6.29 11.90 -3.15
CA THR A 167 -5.00 11.22 -3.33
C THR A 167 -5.15 9.71 -3.18
N ASP A 168 -4.27 8.94 -3.83
CA ASP A 168 -4.01 7.55 -3.50
C ASP A 168 -3.46 7.45 -2.05
N THR A 169 -3.64 6.29 -1.42
CA THR A 169 -3.31 6.08 0.00
C THR A 169 -1.83 5.82 0.26
N THR A 170 -1.02 5.52 -0.78
CA THR A 170 0.37 5.04 -0.66
C THR A 170 1.44 5.97 -1.21
N LEU A 171 1.11 7.22 -1.46
CA LEU A 171 2.01 8.20 -2.06
C LEU A 171 3.11 8.71 -1.10
N SER A 172 4.15 9.30 -1.70
CA SER A 172 5.13 10.11 -0.98
C SER A 172 4.47 11.36 -0.39
N LEU A 173 4.65 11.58 0.91
CA LEU A 173 4.13 12.79 1.57
C LEU A 173 4.73 14.07 0.98
N ASP A 174 6.05 14.08 0.77
CA ASP A 174 6.77 15.27 0.30
C ASP A 174 6.43 15.58 -1.17
N ASP A 175 6.33 14.57 -2.05
CA ASP A 175 6.00 14.81 -3.46
C ASP A 175 4.54 15.14 -3.66
N THR A 176 3.63 14.49 -2.94
CA THR A 176 2.20 14.82 -2.96
C THR A 176 1.97 16.26 -2.51
N LYS A 177 2.70 16.73 -1.50
CA LYS A 177 2.63 18.11 -1.06
C LYS A 177 2.97 19.10 -2.18
N LYS A 178 4.02 18.84 -2.97
CA LYS A 178 4.40 19.68 -4.12
C LYS A 178 3.29 19.73 -5.18
N VAL A 179 2.67 18.59 -5.48
CA VAL A 179 1.56 18.52 -6.44
C VAL A 179 0.34 19.28 -5.92
N ILE A 180 -0.01 19.13 -4.63
CA ILE A 180 -1.12 19.86 -3.99
C ILE A 180 -0.86 21.38 -4.00
N GLU A 181 0.36 21.82 -3.71
CA GLU A 181 0.73 23.23 -3.76
C GLU A 181 0.56 23.79 -5.18
N ALA A 182 1.01 23.07 -6.20
CA ALA A 182 0.82 23.45 -7.60
C ALA A 182 -0.67 23.52 -7.99
N LEU A 183 -1.48 22.55 -7.52
CA LEU A 183 -2.94 22.57 -7.72
C LEU A 183 -3.57 23.80 -7.07
N LYS A 184 -3.21 24.15 -5.84
CA LYS A 184 -3.75 25.33 -5.13
C LYS A 184 -3.36 26.64 -5.78
N VAL A 185 -2.16 26.73 -6.36
CA VAL A 185 -1.74 27.92 -7.13
C VAL A 185 -2.57 28.06 -8.40
N ARG A 186 -2.77 26.94 -9.14
CA ARG A 186 -3.50 26.96 -10.41
C ARG A 186 -5.01 27.04 -10.22
N LEU A 187 -5.54 26.47 -9.16
CA LEU A 187 -6.96 26.36 -8.80
C LEU A 187 -7.18 26.87 -7.37
N PRO A 188 -7.21 28.16 -7.11
CA PRO A 188 -7.25 28.73 -5.74
C PRO A 188 -8.47 28.32 -4.92
N LYS A 189 -9.57 27.91 -5.58
CA LYS A 189 -10.81 27.45 -4.94
C LYS A 189 -10.92 25.93 -4.83
N ILE A 190 -9.86 25.18 -5.18
CA ILE A 190 -9.90 23.71 -5.11
C ILE A 190 -10.12 23.24 -3.68
N ILE A 191 -11.01 22.28 -3.50
CA ILE A 191 -11.26 21.66 -2.20
C ILE A 191 -10.66 20.25 -2.13
N SER A 192 -10.59 19.70 -0.93
CA SER A 192 -10.12 18.33 -0.67
C SER A 192 -11.01 17.61 0.32
N SER A 193 -10.73 16.34 0.54
CA SER A 193 -11.29 15.58 1.65
C SER A 193 -11.05 16.31 2.99
N PRO A 194 -12.01 16.25 3.94
CA PRO A 194 -11.83 16.83 5.29
C PRO A 194 -10.68 16.21 6.08
N LYS A 195 -10.28 14.99 5.75
CA LYS A 195 -9.14 14.26 6.31
C LYS A 195 -8.23 13.83 5.19
N GLU A 196 -6.93 13.78 5.44
CA GLU A 196 -5.93 13.29 4.51
C GLU A 196 -6.30 11.91 3.96
N ASP A 197 -6.03 11.69 2.66
CA ASP A 197 -6.32 10.42 1.99
C ASP A 197 -5.12 9.47 2.09
N ILE A 198 -3.87 10.00 2.13
CA ILE A 198 -2.69 9.19 2.44
C ILE A 198 -2.89 8.53 3.80
N CYS A 199 -2.83 7.20 3.85
CA CYS A 199 -3.21 6.46 5.04
C CYS A 199 -2.16 6.60 6.16
N TYR A 200 -2.62 6.41 7.42
CA TYR A 200 -1.75 6.47 8.60
C TYR A 200 -0.54 5.53 8.49
N ALA A 201 -0.73 4.33 7.91
CA ALA A 201 0.34 3.36 7.78
C ALA A 201 1.44 3.83 6.84
N THR A 202 1.08 4.51 5.75
CA THR A 202 2.01 5.16 4.84
C THR A 202 2.71 6.33 5.52
N SER A 203 1.95 7.23 6.13
CA SER A 203 2.49 8.43 6.77
C SER A 203 3.45 8.11 7.92
N ASN A 204 3.08 7.17 8.79
CA ASN A 204 3.88 6.82 9.96
C ASN A 204 5.21 6.17 9.57
N ARG A 205 5.19 5.23 8.60
CA ARG A 205 6.42 4.57 8.12
C ARG A 205 7.36 5.56 7.44
N GLN A 206 6.84 6.46 6.62
CA GLN A 206 7.66 7.50 5.98
C GLN A 206 8.28 8.44 7.02
N LYS A 207 7.51 8.89 8.02
CA LYS A 207 8.03 9.73 9.11
C LYS A 207 9.13 9.03 9.89
N ALA A 208 8.93 7.75 10.26
CA ALA A 208 9.92 6.99 11.00
C ALA A 208 11.24 6.82 10.21
N ILE A 209 11.15 6.48 8.93
CA ILE A 209 12.34 6.36 8.08
C ILE A 209 13.03 7.71 7.91
N LYS A 210 12.28 8.79 7.67
CA LYS A 210 12.83 10.14 7.52
C LYS A 210 13.61 10.60 8.75
N GLU A 211 13.13 10.23 9.95
CA GLU A 211 13.78 10.56 11.22
C GLU A 211 15.09 9.80 11.41
N TYR A 212 15.12 8.51 11.09
CA TYR A 212 16.22 7.64 11.50
C TYR A 212 17.19 7.25 10.39
N ALA A 213 16.85 7.41 9.10
CA ALA A 213 17.68 6.93 8.00
C ALA A 213 19.07 7.59 7.96
N GLN A 214 19.18 8.86 8.34
CA GLN A 214 20.45 9.59 8.36
C GLN A 214 21.49 9.03 9.38
N MET A 215 21.05 8.18 10.31
CA MET A 215 21.94 7.53 11.29
C MET A 215 22.59 6.26 10.74
N CYS A 216 22.23 5.84 9.52
CA CYS A 216 22.60 4.57 8.94
C CYS A 216 23.55 4.74 7.76
N ASP A 217 24.57 3.88 7.67
CA ASP A 217 25.47 3.79 6.50
C ASP A 217 24.74 3.16 5.30
N ALA A 218 23.77 2.25 5.59
CA ALA A 218 22.88 1.67 4.61
C ALA A 218 21.47 1.50 5.18
N PHE A 219 20.47 1.44 4.30
CA PHE A 219 19.09 1.23 4.68
C PHE A 219 18.42 0.15 3.81
N ILE A 220 17.82 -0.83 4.45
CA ILE A 220 17.09 -1.91 3.78
C ILE A 220 15.61 -1.78 4.10
N VAL A 221 14.80 -1.60 3.05
CA VAL A 221 13.36 -1.74 3.13
C VAL A 221 12.98 -3.13 2.64
N VAL A 222 12.47 -3.97 3.53
CA VAL A 222 11.95 -5.27 3.13
C VAL A 222 10.59 -5.06 2.48
N GLY A 223 10.40 -5.59 1.24
CA GLY A 223 9.15 -5.40 0.49
C GLY A 223 9.23 -5.87 -0.94
N SER A 224 8.08 -6.01 -1.59
CA SER A 224 7.99 -6.40 -2.99
C SER A 224 8.11 -5.21 -3.93
N SER A 225 8.70 -5.44 -5.10
CA SER A 225 8.96 -4.40 -6.12
C SER A 225 7.68 -3.78 -6.71
N ASN A 226 6.57 -4.52 -6.72
CA ASN A 226 5.25 -4.04 -7.14
C ASN A 226 4.49 -3.29 -6.03
N SER A 227 5.05 -3.18 -4.81
CA SER A 227 4.44 -2.42 -3.72
C SER A 227 4.82 -0.94 -3.77
N SER A 228 3.88 -0.07 -4.13
CA SER A 228 4.06 1.39 -4.12
C SER A 228 4.58 1.87 -2.76
N ASN A 229 3.95 1.46 -1.66
CA ASN A 229 4.39 1.83 -0.32
C ASN A 229 5.86 1.44 -0.05
N SER A 230 6.29 0.23 -0.41
CA SER A 230 7.67 -0.22 -0.15
C SER A 230 8.70 0.57 -0.97
N ASN A 231 8.41 0.85 -2.25
CA ASN A 231 9.27 1.67 -3.10
C ASN A 231 9.43 3.09 -2.53
N ARG A 232 8.31 3.71 -2.08
CA ARG A 232 8.34 5.05 -1.47
C ARG A 232 9.22 5.11 -0.22
N LEU A 233 9.25 4.05 0.60
CA LEU A 233 10.08 4.01 1.80
C LEU A 233 11.59 4.04 1.45
N VAL A 234 12.00 3.39 0.35
CA VAL A 234 13.38 3.47 -0.14
C VAL A 234 13.73 4.90 -0.57
N GLU A 235 12.84 5.55 -1.32
CA GLU A 235 13.04 6.93 -1.76
C GLU A 235 13.13 7.90 -0.57
N VAL A 236 12.26 7.72 0.43
CA VAL A 236 12.31 8.51 1.66
C VAL A 236 13.63 8.33 2.39
N ALA A 237 14.16 7.11 2.48
CA ALA A 237 15.45 6.85 3.12
C ALA A 237 16.61 7.54 2.38
N LYS A 238 16.62 7.48 1.04
CA LYS A 238 17.61 8.20 0.21
C LYS A 238 17.51 9.70 0.40
N ASN A 239 16.31 10.26 0.30
CA ASN A 239 16.07 11.70 0.46
C ASN A 239 16.39 12.21 1.88
N ALA A 240 16.35 11.33 2.88
CA ALA A 240 16.75 11.61 4.25
C ALA A 240 18.28 11.50 4.49
N GLY A 241 19.07 11.21 3.45
CA GLY A 241 20.54 11.23 3.49
C GLY A 241 21.19 9.84 3.54
N CYS A 242 20.43 8.73 3.50
CA CYS A 242 21.01 7.40 3.38
C CYS A 242 21.00 6.93 1.92
N GLU A 243 22.01 7.36 1.14
CA GLU A 243 22.12 7.04 -0.30
C GLU A 243 22.13 5.52 -0.59
N ASN A 244 22.74 4.72 0.30
CA ASN A 244 22.83 3.27 0.19
C ASN A 244 21.54 2.60 0.65
N SER A 245 20.39 3.04 0.13
CA SER A 245 19.08 2.50 0.47
C SER A 245 18.56 1.60 -0.65
N ILE A 246 18.12 0.38 -0.29
CA ILE A 246 17.61 -0.61 -1.23
C ILE A 246 16.25 -1.17 -0.83
N LEU A 247 15.51 -1.67 -1.84
CA LEU A 247 14.38 -2.57 -1.65
C LEU A 247 14.88 -4.01 -1.70
N LEU A 248 14.46 -4.82 -0.74
CA LEU A 248 14.85 -6.23 -0.64
C LEU A 248 13.60 -7.10 -0.47
N GLU A 249 13.35 -8.01 -1.37
CA GLU A 249 12.16 -8.86 -1.29
C GLU A 249 12.27 -9.93 -0.20
N ASN A 250 13.44 -10.54 -0.08
CA ASN A 250 13.72 -11.59 0.90
C ASN A 250 15.23 -11.73 1.16
N GLU A 251 15.60 -12.55 2.15
CA GLU A 251 16.97 -12.79 2.58
C GLU A 251 17.84 -13.49 1.52
N VAL A 252 17.24 -14.18 0.56
CA VAL A 252 18.00 -14.89 -0.52
C VAL A 252 18.65 -13.89 -1.46
N ASN A 253 17.98 -12.76 -1.71
CA ASN A 253 18.50 -11.69 -2.55
C ASN A 253 19.55 -10.81 -1.85
N LEU A 254 19.80 -11.03 -0.53
CA LEU A 254 20.76 -10.24 0.22
C LEU A 254 22.19 -10.73 0.01
N ASN A 255 23.02 -9.90 -0.63
CA ASN A 255 24.46 -10.10 -0.63
C ASN A 255 25.10 -9.35 0.55
N VAL A 256 25.38 -10.06 1.62
CA VAL A 256 25.93 -9.45 2.87
C VAL A 256 27.31 -8.82 2.68
N LYS A 257 28.08 -9.21 1.64
CA LYS A 257 29.39 -8.63 1.33
C LYS A 257 29.31 -7.16 0.93
N ASP A 258 28.21 -6.72 0.34
CA ASP A 258 28.00 -5.33 -0.06
C ASP A 258 27.96 -4.39 1.17
N TYR A 259 27.81 -4.95 2.36
CA TYR A 259 27.74 -4.23 3.64
C TYR A 259 29.02 -4.36 4.48
N GLU A 260 30.11 -4.91 3.93
CA GLU A 260 31.33 -5.20 4.69
C GLU A 260 31.90 -3.96 5.40
N LEU A 261 31.93 -2.83 4.70
CA LEU A 261 32.46 -1.55 5.22
C LEU A 261 31.45 -0.76 6.06
N MET A 262 30.20 -1.16 6.11
CA MET A 262 29.13 -0.46 6.82
C MET A 262 29.06 -0.93 8.27
N THR A 263 28.92 0.00 9.22
CA THR A 263 28.86 -0.29 10.66
C THR A 263 27.45 -0.25 11.18
N SER A 264 26.58 0.58 10.56
CA SER A 264 25.20 0.81 10.95
C SER A 264 24.26 0.55 9.77
N ILE A 265 23.24 -0.29 9.99
CA ILE A 265 22.28 -0.69 8.96
C ILE A 265 20.87 -0.45 9.49
N GLY A 266 20.13 0.44 8.82
CA GLY A 266 18.69 0.61 9.07
C GLY A 266 17.90 -0.50 8.40
N ILE A 267 16.94 -1.08 9.09
CA ILE A 267 16.00 -2.05 8.53
C ILE A 267 14.57 -1.65 8.88
N SER A 268 13.73 -1.55 7.88
CA SER A 268 12.28 -1.39 8.03
C SER A 268 11.56 -2.25 6.98
N SER A 269 10.24 -2.17 6.92
CA SER A 269 9.48 -2.90 5.91
C SER A 269 8.20 -2.20 5.49
N GLY A 270 7.72 -2.55 4.30
CA GLY A 270 6.43 -2.10 3.79
C GLY A 270 5.25 -2.62 4.62
N ALA A 271 4.10 -1.98 4.42
CA ALA A 271 2.84 -2.27 5.13
C ALA A 271 2.21 -3.64 4.78
N SER A 272 2.70 -4.31 3.74
CA SER A 272 2.26 -5.65 3.30
C SER A 272 3.27 -6.77 3.61
N VAL A 273 4.28 -6.50 4.44
CA VAL A 273 5.39 -7.43 4.73
C VAL A 273 5.20 -8.09 6.09
N PRO A 274 5.17 -9.43 6.18
CA PRO A 274 5.16 -10.12 7.46
C PRO A 274 6.51 -9.99 8.19
N ASP A 275 6.47 -9.85 9.51
CA ASP A 275 7.67 -9.64 10.35
C ASP A 275 8.71 -10.77 10.21
N ILE A 276 8.27 -11.97 9.82
CA ILE A 276 9.17 -13.11 9.58
C ILE A 276 10.22 -12.80 8.49
N LEU A 277 9.88 -12.03 7.44
CA LEU A 277 10.83 -11.68 6.40
C LEU A 277 11.90 -10.71 6.92
N VAL A 278 11.51 -9.77 7.77
CA VAL A 278 12.47 -8.86 8.43
C VAL A 278 13.43 -9.66 9.31
N LYS A 279 12.90 -10.60 10.11
CA LYS A 279 13.71 -11.49 10.95
C LYS A 279 14.69 -12.33 10.15
N LYS A 280 14.28 -12.87 9.00
CA LYS A 280 15.16 -13.63 8.10
C LYS A 280 16.32 -12.78 7.56
N VAL A 281 16.06 -11.51 7.20
CA VAL A 281 17.12 -10.57 6.78
C VAL A 281 18.11 -10.32 7.92
N ILE A 282 17.63 -10.08 9.15
CA ILE A 282 18.49 -9.88 10.34
C ILE A 282 19.32 -11.12 10.61
N ASN A 283 18.71 -12.31 10.59
CA ASN A 283 19.40 -13.59 10.80
C ASN A 283 20.49 -13.81 9.74
N LYS A 284 20.24 -13.42 8.48
CA LYS A 284 21.25 -13.50 7.43
C LYS A 284 22.50 -12.68 7.72
N PHE A 285 22.34 -11.47 8.28
CA PHE A 285 23.49 -10.70 8.78
C PHE A 285 24.21 -11.42 9.95
N ALA A 286 23.46 -12.01 10.88
CA ALA A 286 24.01 -12.70 12.04
C ALA A 286 24.83 -13.97 11.69
N GLU A 287 24.59 -14.59 10.52
CA GLU A 287 25.42 -15.68 10.02
C GLU A 287 26.87 -15.23 9.80
N PHE A 288 27.10 -13.98 9.37
CA PHE A 288 28.41 -13.45 8.93
C PHE A 288 29.01 -12.46 9.92
N TYR A 289 28.21 -11.72 10.66
CA TYR A 289 28.62 -10.63 11.54
C TYR A 289 28.18 -10.87 12.99
N GLN A 290 28.81 -10.15 13.93
CA GLN A 290 28.30 -10.00 15.28
C GLN A 290 27.28 -8.85 15.27
N VAL A 291 25.99 -9.17 15.37
CA VAL A 291 24.90 -8.20 15.23
C VAL A 291 24.41 -7.72 16.60
N THR A 292 24.29 -6.40 16.75
CA THR A 292 23.56 -5.76 17.86
C THR A 292 22.33 -5.06 17.28
N ILE A 293 21.16 -5.30 17.87
CA ILE A 293 19.89 -4.73 17.40
C ILE A 293 19.43 -3.65 18.37
N GLU A 294 19.09 -2.48 17.82
CA GLU A 294 18.42 -1.41 18.54
C GLU A 294 17.11 -1.08 17.84
N GLU A 295 15.99 -1.18 18.55
CA GLU A 295 14.68 -0.83 18.01
C GLU A 295 14.40 0.66 18.20
N LEU A 296 14.11 1.37 17.07
CA LEU A 296 13.77 2.77 17.03
C LEU A 296 12.31 2.92 16.57
N SER A 297 11.49 3.61 17.34
CA SER A 297 10.05 3.72 17.06
C SER A 297 9.53 5.14 17.23
N LEU A 298 8.71 5.60 16.30
CA LEU A 298 7.92 6.85 16.43
C LEU A 298 6.51 6.60 17.02
N GLY A 299 6.28 5.44 17.62
CA GLY A 299 5.00 5.12 18.26
C GLY A 299 4.34 3.85 17.73
N ASN A 300 3.21 3.48 18.33
CA ASN A 300 2.46 2.27 18.01
C ASN A 300 1.22 2.59 17.18
N GLU A 301 0.86 1.69 16.28
CA GLU A 301 -0.37 1.76 15.48
C GLU A 301 -1.46 0.92 16.15
N ASN A 302 -2.45 1.58 16.78
CA ASN A 302 -3.58 0.94 17.44
C ASN A 302 -4.85 1.02 16.58
N VAL A 303 -4.76 0.57 15.34
CA VAL A 303 -5.87 0.59 14.39
C VAL A 303 -6.34 -0.83 14.12
N THR A 304 -7.65 -1.05 14.19
CA THR A 304 -8.28 -2.31 13.81
C THR A 304 -9.49 -2.04 12.93
N PHE A 305 -9.75 -2.93 11.97
CA PHE A 305 -10.92 -2.83 11.09
C PHE A 305 -11.84 -4.03 11.26
N LYS A 306 -13.14 -3.78 11.27
CA LYS A 306 -14.15 -4.84 11.37
C LYS A 306 -14.14 -5.71 10.11
N LEU A 307 -14.31 -7.01 10.30
CA LEU A 307 -14.54 -7.96 9.21
C LEU A 307 -15.87 -7.67 8.50
N PRO A 308 -16.03 -8.06 7.23
CA PRO A 308 -17.31 -8.02 6.53
C PRO A 308 -18.35 -8.92 7.24
N LYS A 309 -19.63 -8.56 7.12
CA LYS A 309 -20.72 -9.23 7.85
C LYS A 309 -20.77 -10.74 7.58
N GLU A 310 -20.45 -11.13 6.37
CA GLU A 310 -20.47 -12.51 5.86
C GLU A 310 -19.49 -13.44 6.60
N LEU A 311 -18.46 -12.87 7.22
CA LEU A 311 -17.38 -13.61 7.91
C LEU A 311 -17.33 -13.37 9.42
N ARG A 312 -18.26 -12.59 9.98
CA ARG A 312 -18.35 -12.44 11.43
C ARG A 312 -18.91 -13.71 12.03
N VAL A 313 -18.23 -14.24 13.05
CA VAL A 313 -18.81 -15.27 13.91
C VAL A 313 -19.91 -14.61 14.72
N GLY A 314 -21.12 -15.13 14.66
CA GLY A 314 -22.25 -14.69 15.47
C GLY A 314 -22.04 -14.97 16.94
#